data_2c68d64066a1dedd45c04168d27c4b33
#
_entry.id   2c68d64066a1dedd45c04168d27c4b33
#
_cell.length_a   1.000
_cell.length_b   1.000
_cell.length_c   1.000
_cell.angle_alpha   90.00
_cell.angle_beta   90.00
_cell.angle_gamma   90.00
#
_symmetry.space_group_name_H-M   'P 1'
#
loop_
_entity.id
_entity.type
_entity.pdbx_description
1 polymer ?
#
loop_
_entity_poly.entity_id
_entity_poly.type
_entity_poly.pdbx_seq_one_letter_code
_entity_poly.pdbx_strand_id
1 'polypeptide(L)'
;MDGRNHHFKYLDKNKEVLANITFAKPGRDVFLNNIELQFESIQSILFILLLLVFLLEIVKDIKRKFVSDNVLTFTYIFFILFFRAALYFFKVPALFIEGDFVSPAIYSSSFAWGIASNPLELLISSVTLVLVIIILHKRVSKFIVNKLNGNLSFLISSIAILILFFMTARGYAAALKSVIFDSSINYLNNDSLILSFVPSTVLFSLLLITIAALIILYSFIDGLVKLIQRKFSISKLFTVILTFSLLQFFGFVFDIF
;
A
#
# COMPACT_ATOMS: atom_id res chain seq x y z
N MET A 1 -5.20 0.86 -42.38
CA MET A 1 -5.63 2.20 -41.96
C MET A 1 -6.46 2.82 -43.06
N ASP A 2 -7.76 2.62 -43.00
CA ASP A 2 -8.66 3.14 -44.03
C ASP A 2 -9.50 4.27 -43.44
N GLY A 3 -8.81 5.38 -43.15
CA GLY A 3 -9.44 6.61 -42.65
C GLY A 3 -10.08 7.35 -43.82
N ARG A 4 -11.34 7.08 -44.09
CA ARG A 4 -12.11 7.92 -45.04
C ARG A 4 -12.30 9.29 -44.42
N ASN A 5 -11.50 10.27 -44.87
CA ASN A 5 -11.69 11.67 -44.56
C ASN A 5 -12.95 12.16 -45.28
N HIS A 6 -13.92 12.63 -44.54
CA HIS A 6 -15.08 13.32 -45.12
C HIS A 6 -14.73 14.79 -45.25
N HIS A 7 -14.74 15.27 -46.52
CA HIS A 7 -14.48 16.65 -46.83
C HIS A 7 -15.81 17.39 -47.07
N PHE A 8 -16.09 18.37 -46.30
CA PHE A 8 -17.24 19.29 -46.49
C PHE A 8 -16.72 20.64 -46.92
N LYS A 9 -17.23 21.10 -48.08
CA LYS A 9 -16.97 22.47 -48.59
C LYS A 9 -18.09 23.36 -48.15
N TYR A 10 -17.80 24.38 -47.38
CA TYR A 10 -18.76 25.44 -47.04
C TYR A 10 -18.67 26.49 -48.14
N LEU A 11 -19.78 26.68 -48.87
CA LEU A 11 -19.87 27.61 -50.01
C LEU A 11 -20.65 28.85 -49.63
N ASP A 12 -20.19 30.03 -50.07
CA ASP A 12 -20.95 31.29 -49.99
C ASP A 12 -22.10 31.28 -51.00
N LYS A 13 -22.99 32.29 -50.90
CA LYS A 13 -24.09 32.55 -51.83
C LYS A 13 -23.62 32.66 -53.30
N ASN A 14 -22.38 33.05 -53.48
CA ASN A 14 -21.73 33.16 -54.80
C ASN A 14 -21.03 31.87 -55.22
N LYS A 15 -21.22 30.74 -54.53
CA LYS A 15 -20.56 29.46 -54.72
C LYS A 15 -19.04 29.44 -54.56
N GLU A 16 -18.51 30.48 -53.89
CA GLU A 16 -17.09 30.49 -53.49
C GLU A 16 -16.87 29.62 -52.26
N VAL A 17 -15.73 28.90 -52.20
CA VAL A 17 -15.40 28.02 -51.07
C VAL A 17 -14.92 28.87 -49.90
N LEU A 18 -15.75 29.06 -48.88
CA LEU A 18 -15.41 29.78 -47.68
C LEU A 18 -14.55 29.01 -46.70
N ALA A 19 -14.78 27.69 -46.60
CA ALA A 19 -13.99 26.83 -45.75
C ALA A 19 -14.03 25.36 -46.23
N ASN A 20 -12.91 24.64 -46.11
CA ASN A 20 -12.81 23.20 -46.22
C ASN A 20 -12.75 22.61 -44.83
N ILE A 21 -13.79 21.89 -44.44
CA ILE A 21 -13.83 21.21 -43.16
C ILE A 21 -13.56 19.72 -43.39
N THR A 22 -12.48 19.24 -42.84
CA THR A 22 -12.09 17.82 -42.93
C THR A 22 -12.32 17.13 -41.59
N PHE A 23 -13.24 16.19 -41.57
CA PHE A 23 -13.44 15.33 -40.38
C PHE A 23 -12.77 13.98 -40.64
N ALA A 24 -11.81 13.65 -39.79
CA ALA A 24 -11.29 12.29 -39.73
C ALA A 24 -12.31 11.43 -38.95
N LYS A 25 -13.05 10.60 -39.63
CA LYS A 25 -13.91 9.62 -38.97
C LYS A 25 -13.00 8.62 -38.25
N PRO A 26 -13.08 8.44 -36.94
CA PRO A 26 -12.30 7.41 -36.25
C PRO A 26 -12.61 6.06 -36.92
N GLY A 27 -11.56 5.29 -37.19
CA GLY A 27 -11.70 3.95 -37.75
C GLY A 27 -12.58 3.08 -36.86
N ARG A 28 -13.29 2.14 -37.46
CA ARG A 28 -14.14 1.18 -36.72
C ARG A 28 -13.38 0.52 -35.56
N ASP A 29 -12.09 0.24 -35.78
CA ASP A 29 -11.22 -0.43 -34.80
C ASP A 29 -10.96 0.47 -33.56
N VAL A 30 -10.77 1.78 -33.75
CA VAL A 30 -10.62 2.75 -32.67
C VAL A 30 -11.91 2.88 -31.84
N PHE A 31 -13.05 2.86 -32.53
CA PHE A 31 -14.35 2.92 -31.86
C PHE A 31 -14.63 1.64 -31.06
N LEU A 32 -14.33 0.48 -31.63
CA LEU A 32 -14.49 -0.82 -30.96
C LEU A 32 -13.57 -0.93 -29.75
N ASN A 33 -12.29 -0.56 -29.87
CA ASN A 33 -11.35 -0.55 -28.76
C ASN A 33 -11.81 0.37 -27.60
N ASN A 34 -12.36 1.54 -27.92
CA ASN A 34 -12.87 2.46 -26.87
C ASN A 34 -14.08 1.86 -26.14
N ILE A 35 -14.98 1.17 -26.86
CA ILE A 35 -16.10 0.46 -26.24
C ILE A 35 -15.60 -0.69 -25.36
N GLU A 36 -14.65 -1.49 -25.85
CA GLU A 36 -14.07 -2.61 -25.13
C GLU A 36 -13.42 -2.13 -23.81
N LEU A 37 -12.61 -1.08 -23.84
CA LEU A 37 -12.02 -0.46 -22.65
C LEU A 37 -13.08 0.04 -21.65
N GLN A 38 -14.17 0.64 -22.14
CA GLN A 38 -15.26 1.06 -21.26
C GLN A 38 -15.97 -0.13 -20.60
N PHE A 39 -16.21 -1.21 -21.36
CA PHE A 39 -16.79 -2.43 -20.83
C PHE A 39 -15.90 -3.10 -19.78
N GLU A 40 -14.60 -3.23 -20.05
CA GLU A 40 -13.62 -3.76 -19.09
C GLU A 40 -13.61 -2.94 -17.78
N SER A 41 -13.68 -1.62 -17.90
CA SER A 41 -13.74 -0.71 -16.76
C SER A 41 -14.99 -0.95 -15.91
N ILE A 42 -16.16 -0.98 -16.54
CA ILE A 42 -17.45 -1.24 -15.85
C ILE A 42 -17.44 -2.62 -15.20
N GLN A 43 -16.98 -3.64 -15.91
CA GLN A 43 -16.89 -5.01 -15.39
C GLN A 43 -15.98 -5.09 -14.16
N SER A 44 -14.84 -4.39 -14.20
CA SER A 44 -13.89 -4.36 -13.08
C SER A 44 -14.49 -3.69 -11.83
N ILE A 45 -15.23 -2.58 -12.00
CA ILE A 45 -15.95 -1.95 -10.87
C ILE A 45 -17.00 -2.90 -10.28
N LEU A 46 -17.84 -3.47 -11.13
CA LEU A 46 -18.89 -4.39 -10.70
C LEU A 46 -18.31 -5.57 -9.94
N PHE A 47 -17.20 -6.12 -10.42
CA PHE A 47 -16.50 -7.22 -9.75
C PHE A 47 -16.00 -6.81 -8.36
N ILE A 48 -15.41 -5.61 -8.22
CA ILE A 48 -14.92 -5.13 -6.93
C ILE A 48 -16.06 -4.84 -5.96
N LEU A 49 -17.15 -4.23 -6.43
CA LEU A 49 -18.34 -4.03 -5.60
C LEU A 49 -18.93 -5.35 -5.12
N LEU A 50 -19.06 -6.34 -6.01
CA LEU A 50 -19.52 -7.68 -5.68
C LEU A 50 -18.60 -8.35 -4.65
N LEU A 51 -17.28 -8.25 -4.85
CA LEU A 51 -16.29 -8.78 -3.93
C LEU A 51 -16.40 -8.10 -2.56
N LEU A 52 -16.58 -6.79 -2.51
CA LEU A 52 -16.76 -6.04 -1.26
C LEU A 52 -18.01 -6.48 -0.50
N VAL A 53 -19.16 -6.61 -1.18
CA VAL A 53 -20.41 -7.10 -0.57
C VAL A 53 -20.24 -8.52 -0.04
N PHE A 54 -19.60 -9.39 -0.82
CA PHE A 54 -19.31 -10.77 -0.42
C PHE A 54 -18.41 -10.83 0.83
N LEU A 55 -17.38 -9.97 0.90
CA LEU A 55 -16.49 -9.86 2.05
C LEU A 55 -17.26 -9.41 3.32
N LEU A 56 -18.14 -8.41 3.18
CA LEU A 56 -18.93 -7.91 4.29
C LEU A 56 -19.87 -9.00 4.84
N GLU A 57 -20.49 -9.80 3.98
CA GLU A 57 -21.38 -10.88 4.40
C GLU A 57 -20.62 -12.02 5.11
N ILE A 58 -19.44 -12.42 4.59
CA ILE A 58 -18.60 -13.42 5.26
C ILE A 58 -18.16 -12.94 6.65
N VAL A 59 -17.71 -11.68 6.78
CA VAL A 59 -17.33 -11.11 8.08
C VAL A 59 -18.49 -11.13 9.07
N LYS A 60 -19.69 -10.81 8.62
CA LYS A 60 -20.91 -10.84 9.43
C LYS A 60 -21.25 -12.27 9.88
N ASP A 61 -21.14 -13.25 8.99
CA ASP A 61 -21.39 -14.67 9.31
C ASP A 61 -20.38 -15.26 10.29
N ILE A 62 -19.07 -14.92 10.12
CA ILE A 62 -18.02 -15.32 11.03
C ILE A 62 -18.27 -14.74 12.43
N LYS A 63 -18.66 -13.47 12.54
CA LYS A 63 -19.02 -12.86 13.83
C LYS A 63 -20.20 -13.56 14.52
N ARG A 64 -21.19 -14.02 13.75
CA ARG A 64 -22.38 -14.71 14.29
C ARG A 64 -22.07 -16.11 14.82
N LYS A 65 -21.06 -16.81 14.27
CA LYS A 65 -20.75 -18.21 14.59
C LYS A 65 -19.87 -18.41 15.82
N PHE A 66 -19.68 -17.43 16.71
CA PHE A 66 -18.83 -17.54 17.91
C PHE A 66 -17.40 -18.05 17.61
N VAL A 67 -16.83 -17.62 16.51
CA VAL A 67 -15.49 -18.01 16.11
C VAL A 67 -14.46 -17.32 17.00
N SER A 68 -13.36 -18.03 17.32
CA SER A 68 -12.29 -17.45 18.15
C SER A 68 -11.78 -16.14 17.57
N ASP A 69 -11.47 -15.22 18.45
CA ASP A 69 -10.91 -13.90 18.10
C ASP A 69 -9.71 -13.97 17.14
N ASN A 70 -8.91 -15.04 17.19
CA ASN A 70 -7.76 -15.23 16.31
C ASN A 70 -8.19 -15.53 14.87
N VAL A 71 -9.15 -16.42 14.69
CA VAL A 71 -9.70 -16.73 13.34
C VAL A 71 -10.31 -15.49 12.73
N LEU A 72 -11.07 -14.72 13.51
CA LEU A 72 -11.66 -13.46 13.05
C LEU A 72 -10.57 -12.46 12.58
N THR A 73 -9.47 -12.34 13.35
CA THR A 73 -8.34 -11.45 12.99
C THR A 73 -7.67 -11.90 11.71
N PHE A 74 -7.36 -13.19 11.57
CA PHE A 74 -6.78 -13.74 10.34
C PHE A 74 -7.69 -13.50 9.14
N THR A 75 -9.00 -13.69 9.31
CA THR A 75 -9.98 -13.44 8.26
C THR A 75 -9.95 -11.97 7.81
N TYR A 76 -9.92 -11.01 8.73
CA TYR A 76 -9.83 -9.58 8.38
C TYR A 76 -8.54 -9.27 7.61
N ILE A 77 -7.39 -9.75 8.07
CA ILE A 77 -6.11 -9.52 7.40
C ILE A 77 -6.13 -10.14 6.00
N PHE A 78 -6.58 -11.40 5.90
CA PHE A 78 -6.70 -12.09 4.61
C PHE A 78 -7.56 -11.29 3.64
N PHE A 79 -8.72 -10.78 4.06
CA PHE A 79 -9.59 -10.01 3.20
C PHE A 79 -9.00 -8.67 2.78
N ILE A 80 -8.33 -7.95 3.69
CA ILE A 80 -7.67 -6.69 3.35
C ILE A 80 -6.60 -6.93 2.27
N LEU A 81 -5.77 -7.97 2.45
CA LEU A 81 -4.73 -8.32 1.49
C LEU A 81 -5.30 -8.84 0.17
N PHE A 82 -6.34 -9.66 0.22
CA PHE A 82 -7.03 -10.16 -0.96
C PHE A 82 -7.69 -9.03 -1.76
N PHE A 83 -8.36 -8.10 -1.06
CA PHE A 83 -8.95 -6.92 -1.70
C PHE A 83 -7.88 -6.04 -2.35
N ARG A 84 -6.74 -5.84 -1.67
CA ARG A 84 -5.60 -5.10 -2.25
C ARG A 84 -5.04 -5.81 -3.49
N ALA A 85 -4.90 -7.14 -3.44
CA ALA A 85 -4.48 -7.93 -4.59
C ALA A 85 -5.47 -7.80 -5.76
N ALA A 86 -6.77 -7.87 -5.48
CA ALA A 86 -7.80 -7.68 -6.50
C ALA A 86 -7.71 -6.29 -7.15
N LEU A 87 -7.57 -5.21 -6.37
CA LEU A 87 -7.37 -3.86 -6.90
C LEU A 87 -6.16 -3.78 -7.83
N TYR A 88 -5.06 -4.43 -7.45
CA TYR A 88 -3.83 -4.47 -8.25
C TYR A 88 -4.02 -5.23 -9.56
N PHE A 89 -4.60 -6.44 -9.52
CA PHE A 89 -4.84 -7.26 -10.71
C PHE A 89 -5.78 -6.60 -11.71
N PHE A 90 -6.86 -6.00 -11.22
CA PHE A 90 -7.85 -5.34 -12.07
C PHE A 90 -7.46 -3.91 -12.45
N LYS A 91 -6.35 -3.39 -11.96
CA LYS A 91 -5.86 -2.01 -12.20
C LYS A 91 -6.95 -0.94 -12.00
N VAL A 92 -7.90 -1.21 -11.11
CA VAL A 92 -9.16 -0.44 -11.02
C VAL A 92 -8.97 1.04 -10.79
N PRO A 93 -8.08 1.53 -9.92
CA PRO A 93 -7.92 2.97 -9.81
C PRO A 93 -7.33 3.59 -11.09
N ALA A 94 -6.40 2.87 -11.76
CA ALA A 94 -5.72 3.33 -12.95
C ALA A 94 -6.62 3.39 -14.19
N LEU A 95 -7.70 2.61 -14.23
CA LEU A 95 -8.66 2.62 -15.34
C LEU A 95 -9.53 3.89 -15.37
N PHE A 96 -9.66 4.59 -14.24
CA PHE A 96 -10.55 5.77 -14.10
C PHE A 96 -9.82 7.08 -13.94
N ILE A 97 -8.53 7.03 -13.59
CA ILE A 97 -7.71 8.21 -13.31
C ILE A 97 -6.64 8.28 -14.39
N GLU A 98 -6.80 9.24 -15.30
CA GLU A 98 -5.78 9.57 -16.30
C GLU A 98 -4.83 10.64 -15.77
N GLY A 99 -3.58 10.63 -16.25
CA GLY A 99 -2.58 11.67 -15.98
C GLY A 99 -1.44 11.23 -15.05
N ASP A 100 -0.74 12.22 -14.52
CA ASP A 100 0.51 12.07 -13.76
C ASP A 100 0.40 11.18 -12.52
N PHE A 101 -0.80 11.07 -11.96
CA PHE A 101 -1.07 10.32 -10.74
C PHE A 101 -0.96 8.79 -10.91
N VAL A 102 -1.14 8.32 -12.14
CA VAL A 102 -1.09 6.91 -12.53
C VAL A 102 0.15 6.61 -13.39
N SER A 103 0.92 7.66 -13.71
CA SER A 103 2.08 7.53 -14.58
C SER A 103 3.27 6.88 -13.86
N PRO A 104 3.76 5.72 -14.35
CA PRO A 104 4.99 5.12 -13.84
C PRO A 104 6.24 5.98 -14.12
N ALA A 105 6.15 6.95 -15.04
CA ALA A 105 7.26 7.84 -15.39
C ALA A 105 7.63 8.80 -14.24
N ILE A 106 6.65 9.17 -13.41
CA ILE A 106 6.86 10.08 -12.26
C ILE A 106 7.34 9.32 -11.04
N TYR A 107 6.78 8.15 -10.81
CA TYR A 107 7.14 7.28 -9.70
C TYR A 107 6.97 5.82 -10.13
N SER A 108 8.03 5.05 -10.02
CA SER A 108 8.02 3.61 -10.23
C SER A 108 9.03 2.98 -9.29
N SER A 109 8.56 2.24 -8.30
CA SER A 109 9.42 1.55 -7.35
C SER A 109 9.55 0.07 -7.70
N SER A 110 10.77 -0.44 -7.73
CA SER A 110 11.06 -1.86 -7.80
C SER A 110 10.90 -2.57 -6.45
N PHE A 111 10.73 -1.80 -5.36
CA PHE A 111 10.51 -2.34 -4.02
C PHE A 111 9.25 -3.21 -3.95
N ALA A 112 9.33 -4.32 -3.21
CA ALA A 112 8.24 -5.29 -3.05
C ALA A 112 7.66 -5.78 -4.40
N TRP A 113 8.54 -6.04 -5.38
CA TRP A 113 8.18 -6.55 -6.71
C TRP A 113 7.28 -5.63 -7.54
N GLY A 114 7.40 -4.33 -7.35
CA GLY A 114 6.66 -3.34 -8.13
C GLY A 114 5.18 -3.19 -7.74
N ILE A 115 4.78 -3.61 -6.53
CA ILE A 115 3.41 -3.40 -6.01
C ILE A 115 3.04 -1.91 -5.97
N ALA A 116 4.04 -1.02 -5.92
CA ALA A 116 3.88 0.43 -5.97
C ALA A 116 4.45 0.98 -7.30
N SER A 117 3.81 0.66 -8.41
CA SER A 117 4.24 1.06 -9.75
C SER A 117 3.91 2.51 -10.11
N ASN A 118 3.07 3.17 -9.35
CA ASN A 118 2.68 4.57 -9.53
C ASN A 118 2.29 5.21 -8.18
N PRO A 119 2.14 6.56 -8.10
CA PRO A 119 1.81 7.26 -6.85
C PRO A 119 0.51 6.77 -6.19
N LEU A 120 -0.51 6.45 -7.00
CA LEU A 120 -1.79 5.96 -6.51
C LEU A 120 -1.68 4.56 -5.88
N GLU A 121 -0.95 3.65 -6.53
CA GLU A 121 -0.68 2.31 -6.03
C GLU A 121 0.14 2.36 -4.72
N LEU A 122 1.09 3.29 -4.62
CA LEU A 122 1.84 3.53 -3.40
C LEU A 122 0.91 3.97 -2.26
N LEU A 123 -0.02 4.90 -2.52
CA LEU A 123 -0.99 5.37 -1.54
C LEU A 123 -1.89 4.23 -1.04
N ILE A 124 -2.48 3.47 -1.95
CA ILE A 124 -3.36 2.35 -1.58
C ILE A 124 -2.60 1.29 -0.79
N SER A 125 -1.36 0.98 -1.19
CA SER A 125 -0.49 0.03 -0.48
C SER A 125 -0.13 0.52 0.93
N SER A 126 0.17 1.80 1.09
CA SER A 126 0.51 2.40 2.40
C SER A 126 -0.69 2.40 3.35
N VAL A 127 -1.89 2.73 2.87
CA VAL A 127 -3.15 2.64 3.65
C VAL A 127 -3.42 1.18 4.05
N THR A 128 -3.28 0.24 3.12
CA THR A 128 -3.45 -1.20 3.38
C THR A 128 -2.49 -1.68 4.46
N LEU A 129 -1.22 -1.27 4.39
CA LEU A 129 -0.20 -1.60 5.37
C LEU A 129 -0.58 -1.10 6.77
N VAL A 130 -1.00 0.16 6.90
CA VAL A 130 -1.43 0.75 8.18
C VAL A 130 -2.61 -0.04 8.77
N LEU A 131 -3.62 -0.37 7.96
CA LEU A 131 -4.79 -1.13 8.41
C LEU A 131 -4.41 -2.51 8.94
N VAL A 132 -3.57 -3.25 8.21
CA VAL A 132 -3.09 -4.58 8.63
C VAL A 132 -2.31 -4.47 9.95
N ILE A 133 -1.45 -3.47 10.08
CA ILE A 133 -0.61 -3.28 11.27
C ILE A 133 -1.44 -2.91 12.50
N ILE A 134 -2.44 -2.05 12.37
CA ILE A 134 -3.35 -1.71 13.48
C ILE A 134 -4.07 -2.96 13.99
N ILE A 135 -4.48 -3.85 13.10
CA ILE A 135 -5.11 -5.11 13.47
C ILE A 135 -4.12 -6.05 14.16
N LEU A 136 -2.91 -6.17 13.62
CA LEU A 136 -1.85 -7.04 14.17
C LEU A 136 -1.35 -6.56 15.52
N HIS A 137 -1.12 -5.26 15.70
CA HIS A 137 -0.60 -4.68 16.95
C HIS A 137 -1.39 -5.13 18.18
N LYS A 138 -2.72 -5.09 18.12
CA LYS A 138 -3.61 -5.52 19.20
C LYS A 138 -3.48 -7.00 19.55
N ARG A 139 -3.03 -7.83 18.60
CA ARG A 139 -2.96 -9.29 18.74
C ARG A 139 -1.58 -9.80 19.14
N VAL A 140 -0.53 -9.22 18.56
CA VAL A 140 0.86 -9.60 18.88
C VAL A 140 1.11 -9.47 20.38
N SER A 141 0.73 -8.36 20.99
CA SER A 141 0.88 -8.15 22.43
C SER A 141 0.15 -9.22 23.28
N LYS A 142 -1.08 -9.61 22.92
CA LYS A 142 -1.83 -10.66 23.64
C LYS A 142 -1.23 -12.05 23.45
N PHE A 143 -0.77 -12.36 22.24
CA PHE A 143 -0.16 -13.66 21.93
C PHE A 143 1.13 -13.89 22.73
N ILE A 144 2.00 -12.89 22.78
CA ILE A 144 3.27 -12.92 23.51
C ILE A 144 3.03 -13.16 25.00
N VAL A 145 2.02 -12.52 25.58
CA VAL A 145 1.74 -12.64 27.02
C VAL A 145 1.15 -14.00 27.38
N ASN A 146 0.30 -14.60 26.57
CA ASN A 146 -0.51 -15.74 27.00
C ASN A 146 0.11 -17.12 26.74
N LYS A 147 1.02 -17.27 25.79
CA LYS A 147 1.40 -18.61 25.28
C LYS A 147 2.81 -19.08 25.64
N LEU A 148 3.63 -18.28 26.32
CA LEU A 148 5.06 -18.54 26.50
C LEU A 148 5.43 -18.84 27.95
N ASN A 149 5.31 -20.12 28.38
CA ASN A 149 5.55 -20.52 29.78
C ASN A 149 6.87 -21.26 30.01
N GLY A 150 7.65 -21.61 28.99
CA GLY A 150 8.89 -22.37 29.12
C GLY A 150 10.17 -21.54 28.91
N ASN A 151 11.32 -21.97 29.49
CA ASN A 151 12.60 -21.29 29.30
C ASN A 151 13.03 -21.27 27.82
N LEU A 152 12.86 -22.39 27.13
CA LEU A 152 13.17 -22.52 25.69
C LEU A 152 12.24 -21.63 24.86
N SER A 153 10.95 -21.59 25.17
CA SER A 153 9.96 -20.75 24.51
C SER A 153 10.27 -19.26 24.70
N PHE A 154 10.71 -18.84 25.88
CA PHE A 154 11.17 -17.48 26.14
C PHE A 154 12.35 -17.10 25.25
N LEU A 155 13.39 -17.95 25.20
CA LEU A 155 14.61 -17.69 24.40
C LEU A 155 14.29 -17.59 22.91
N ILE A 156 13.55 -18.55 22.36
CA ILE A 156 13.17 -18.58 20.94
C ILE A 156 12.35 -17.34 20.60
N SER A 157 11.38 -16.97 21.44
CA SER A 157 10.52 -15.81 21.18
C SER A 157 11.27 -14.49 21.26
N SER A 158 12.20 -14.35 22.20
CA SER A 158 13.03 -13.15 22.34
C SER A 158 13.91 -12.97 21.09
N ILE A 159 14.57 -14.03 20.65
CA ILE A 159 15.39 -14.02 19.42
C ILE A 159 14.53 -13.69 18.20
N ALA A 160 13.36 -14.34 18.06
CA ALA A 160 12.46 -14.09 16.95
C ALA A 160 11.98 -12.63 16.89
N ILE A 161 11.62 -12.03 18.04
CA ILE A 161 11.21 -10.63 18.11
C ILE A 161 12.37 -9.69 17.74
N LEU A 162 13.60 -9.98 18.20
CA LEU A 162 14.78 -9.20 17.84
C LEU A 162 15.04 -9.25 16.33
N ILE A 163 15.03 -10.43 15.74
CA ILE A 163 15.20 -10.58 14.28
C ILE A 163 14.12 -9.80 13.52
N LEU A 164 12.85 -9.94 13.91
CA LEU A 164 11.74 -9.22 13.28
C LEU A 164 11.86 -7.71 13.45
N PHE A 165 12.32 -7.22 14.60
CA PHE A 165 12.58 -5.80 14.83
C PHE A 165 13.61 -5.25 13.81
N PHE A 166 14.76 -5.90 13.69
CA PHE A 166 15.82 -5.46 12.77
C PHE A 166 15.42 -5.62 11.30
N MET A 167 14.73 -6.71 10.95
CA MET A 167 14.19 -6.87 9.60
C MET A 167 13.20 -5.77 9.25
N THR A 168 12.35 -5.36 10.18
CA THR A 168 11.38 -4.27 9.98
C THR A 168 12.10 -2.93 9.82
N ALA A 169 13.09 -2.62 10.68
CA ALA A 169 13.87 -1.39 10.58
C ALA A 169 14.61 -1.29 9.24
N ARG A 170 15.24 -2.38 8.81
CA ARG A 170 15.95 -2.46 7.52
C ARG A 170 14.99 -2.39 6.33
N GLY A 171 13.84 -3.08 6.42
CA GLY A 171 12.81 -3.01 5.39
C GLY A 171 12.22 -1.60 5.25
N TYR A 172 12.02 -0.90 6.36
CA TYR A 172 11.59 0.49 6.35
C TYR A 172 12.63 1.41 5.70
N ALA A 173 13.91 1.29 6.07
CA ALA A 173 14.98 2.06 5.45
C ALA A 173 15.08 1.79 3.93
N ALA A 174 14.94 0.53 3.50
CA ALA A 174 14.91 0.17 2.10
C ALA A 174 13.69 0.76 1.37
N ALA A 175 12.51 0.75 1.99
CA ALA A 175 11.31 1.37 1.44
C ALA A 175 11.45 2.88 1.29
N LEU A 176 12.00 3.59 2.30
CA LEU A 176 12.31 5.01 2.22
C LEU A 176 13.27 5.31 1.07
N LYS A 177 14.37 4.54 1.01
CA LYS A 177 15.37 4.69 -0.05
C LYS A 177 14.75 4.53 -1.43
N SER A 178 13.93 3.49 -1.63
CA SER A 178 13.25 3.25 -2.89
C SER A 178 12.30 4.39 -3.26
N VAL A 179 11.46 4.87 -2.34
CA VAL A 179 10.53 5.98 -2.61
C VAL A 179 11.26 7.27 -2.99
N ILE A 180 12.39 7.55 -2.35
CA ILE A 180 13.14 8.79 -2.60
C ILE A 180 13.96 8.71 -3.90
N PHE A 181 14.66 7.60 -4.14
CA PHE A 181 15.59 7.48 -5.27
C PHE A 181 14.97 6.97 -6.56
N ASP A 182 13.86 6.19 -6.48
CA ASP A 182 13.19 5.68 -7.67
C ASP A 182 12.16 6.69 -8.23
N SER A 183 11.91 7.81 -7.53
CA SER A 183 11.02 8.87 -8.02
C SER A 183 11.80 9.90 -8.84
N SER A 184 11.21 10.34 -9.96
CA SER A 184 11.68 11.50 -10.74
C SER A 184 11.27 12.84 -10.11
N ILE A 185 10.63 12.81 -8.93
CA ILE A 185 10.13 13.99 -8.24
C ILE A 185 11.29 14.76 -7.62
N ASN A 186 11.47 16.00 -8.05
CA ASN A 186 12.45 16.88 -7.44
C ASN A 186 11.83 17.55 -6.19
N TYR A 187 12.08 16.97 -5.01
CA TYR A 187 11.55 17.47 -3.73
C TYR A 187 12.20 18.79 -3.27
N LEU A 188 13.34 19.19 -3.85
CA LEU A 188 14.13 20.32 -3.38
C LEU A 188 13.96 21.59 -4.24
N ASN A 189 13.56 21.47 -5.49
CA ASN A 189 13.49 22.58 -6.45
C ASN A 189 12.05 23.04 -6.77
N ASN A 190 11.16 22.97 -5.81
CA ASN A 190 9.84 23.58 -6.02
C ASN A 190 9.91 25.07 -5.69
N ASP A 191 9.98 25.92 -6.73
CA ASP A 191 9.84 27.38 -6.63
C ASP A 191 8.47 27.81 -6.11
N SER A 192 7.51 26.90 -6.03
CA SER A 192 6.20 27.13 -5.44
C SER A 192 6.15 26.56 -4.02
N LEU A 193 5.72 27.39 -3.06
CA LEU A 193 5.44 27.00 -1.67
C LEU A 193 4.40 25.87 -1.54
N ILE A 194 3.65 25.58 -2.60
CA ILE A 194 2.61 24.55 -2.64
C ILE A 194 3.13 23.41 -3.52
N LEU A 195 3.41 22.27 -2.91
CA LEU A 195 3.70 21.05 -3.67
C LEU A 195 2.50 20.71 -4.57
N SER A 196 2.79 20.30 -5.80
CA SER A 196 1.77 19.76 -6.69
C SER A 196 1.13 18.50 -6.08
N PHE A 197 -0.04 18.15 -6.53
CA PHE A 197 -0.84 17.06 -5.94
C PHE A 197 -0.10 15.70 -5.90
N VAL A 198 0.69 15.39 -6.93
CA VAL A 198 1.42 14.10 -7.02
C VAL A 198 2.54 13.98 -5.97
N PRO A 199 3.49 14.94 -5.85
CA PRO A 199 4.49 14.91 -4.78
C PRO A 199 3.87 14.88 -3.38
N SER A 200 2.78 15.62 -3.16
CA SER A 200 2.06 15.59 -1.87
C SER A 200 1.53 14.21 -1.53
N THR A 201 1.01 13.49 -2.52
CA THR A 201 0.51 12.11 -2.34
C THR A 201 1.63 11.13 -2.01
N VAL A 202 2.78 11.25 -2.68
CA VAL A 202 3.95 10.40 -2.39
C VAL A 202 4.47 10.67 -0.97
N LEU A 203 4.59 11.94 -0.57
CA LEU A 203 4.98 12.30 0.80
C LEU A 203 3.98 11.82 1.84
N PHE A 204 2.68 11.94 1.57
CA PHE A 204 1.64 11.41 2.45
C PHE A 204 1.72 9.88 2.59
N SER A 205 1.95 9.17 1.49
CA SER A 205 2.16 7.73 1.50
C SER A 205 3.38 7.34 2.33
N LEU A 206 4.46 8.10 2.22
CA LEU A 206 5.69 7.92 2.98
C LEU A 206 5.46 8.14 4.48
N LEU A 207 4.66 9.15 4.85
CA LEU A 207 4.23 9.38 6.23
C LEU A 207 3.41 8.18 6.77
N LEU A 208 2.51 7.62 5.98
CA LEU A 208 1.75 6.44 6.37
C LEU A 208 2.65 5.22 6.58
N ILE A 209 3.62 4.99 5.70
CA ILE A 209 4.62 3.91 5.85
C ILE A 209 5.44 4.12 7.12
N THR A 210 5.83 5.37 7.43
CA THR A 210 6.55 5.71 8.66
C THR A 210 5.72 5.41 9.91
N ILE A 211 4.46 5.84 9.94
CA ILE A 211 3.53 5.52 11.05
C ILE A 211 3.40 4.02 11.22
N ALA A 212 3.23 3.28 10.14
CA ALA A 212 3.15 1.83 10.15
C ALA A 212 4.40 1.18 10.76
N ALA A 213 5.59 1.60 10.31
CA ALA A 213 6.87 1.11 10.83
C ALA A 213 7.03 1.40 12.33
N LEU A 214 6.69 2.61 12.78
CA LEU A 214 6.75 3.00 14.20
C LEU A 214 5.82 2.14 15.06
N ILE A 215 4.59 1.86 14.61
CA ILE A 215 3.66 0.99 15.36
C ILE A 215 4.21 -0.44 15.47
N ILE A 216 4.81 -0.99 14.42
CA ILE A 216 5.41 -2.33 14.45
C ILE A 216 6.61 -2.36 15.40
N LEU A 217 7.54 -1.42 15.25
CA LEU A 217 8.73 -1.34 16.09
C LEU A 217 8.35 -1.18 17.55
N TYR A 218 7.39 -0.31 17.85
CA TYR A 218 6.84 -0.18 19.21
C TYR A 218 6.24 -1.50 19.71
N SER A 219 5.52 -2.24 18.87
CA SER A 219 4.92 -3.53 19.25
C SER A 219 5.97 -4.57 19.61
N PHE A 220 7.10 -4.60 18.91
CA PHE A 220 8.20 -5.50 19.22
C PHE A 220 8.90 -5.12 20.53
N ILE A 221 9.14 -3.82 20.76
CA ILE A 221 9.72 -3.33 22.04
C ILE A 221 8.79 -3.67 23.21
N ASP A 222 7.49 -3.37 23.11
CA ASP A 222 6.50 -3.71 24.13
C ASP A 222 6.44 -5.22 24.39
N GLY A 223 6.52 -6.01 23.32
CA GLY A 223 6.60 -7.47 23.41
C GLY A 223 7.83 -7.97 24.18
N LEU A 224 9.01 -7.44 23.87
CA LEU A 224 10.26 -7.77 24.58
C LEU A 224 10.20 -7.36 26.04
N VAL A 225 9.74 -6.16 26.34
CA VAL A 225 9.59 -5.66 27.70
C VAL A 225 8.68 -6.59 28.53
N LYS A 226 7.52 -6.97 27.99
CA LYS A 226 6.59 -7.89 28.66
C LYS A 226 7.17 -9.28 28.87
N LEU A 227 7.93 -9.82 27.89
CA LEU A 227 8.60 -11.10 28.03
C LEU A 227 9.64 -11.10 29.15
N ILE A 228 10.51 -10.08 29.21
CA ILE A 228 11.56 -9.94 30.22
C ILE A 228 10.94 -9.73 31.60
N GLN A 229 9.93 -8.87 31.73
CA GLN A 229 9.24 -8.64 32.99
C GLN A 229 8.63 -9.92 33.55
N ARG A 230 7.97 -10.69 32.71
CA ARG A 230 7.35 -11.96 33.12
C ARG A 230 8.38 -12.99 33.60
N LYS A 231 9.54 -13.02 32.96
CA LYS A 231 10.58 -14.02 33.28
C LYS A 231 11.35 -13.67 34.55
N PHE A 232 11.73 -12.41 34.72
CA PHE A 232 12.67 -11.99 35.75
C PHE A 232 12.03 -11.22 36.91
N SER A 233 10.73 -10.93 36.83
CA SER A 233 9.99 -10.16 37.86
C SER A 233 10.63 -8.82 38.22
N ILE A 234 11.31 -8.19 37.26
CA ILE A 234 12.08 -6.94 37.40
C ILE A 234 11.16 -5.73 37.27
N SER A 235 11.55 -4.59 37.85
CA SER A 235 10.80 -3.35 37.70
C SER A 235 10.69 -2.93 36.23
N LYS A 236 9.57 -2.32 35.85
CA LYS A 236 9.29 -1.90 34.47
C LYS A 236 10.38 -1.00 33.90
N LEU A 237 10.87 -0.05 34.71
CA LEU A 237 11.89 0.92 34.30
C LEU A 237 13.22 0.20 33.93
N PHE A 238 13.68 -0.71 34.78
CA PHE A 238 14.90 -1.46 34.54
C PHE A 238 14.77 -2.37 33.31
N THR A 239 13.61 -2.97 33.11
CA THR A 239 13.32 -3.80 31.91
C THR A 239 13.40 -2.98 30.63
N VAL A 240 12.87 -1.76 30.64
CA VAL A 240 12.95 -0.85 29.48
C VAL A 240 14.41 -0.50 29.16
N ILE A 241 15.19 -0.13 30.17
CA ILE A 241 16.62 0.20 29.99
C ILE A 241 17.39 -1.03 29.43
N LEU A 242 17.17 -2.22 30.00
CA LEU A 242 17.79 -3.46 29.54
C LEU A 242 17.41 -3.77 28.09
N THR A 243 16.14 -3.60 27.71
CA THR A 243 15.66 -3.83 26.34
C THR A 243 16.35 -2.88 25.36
N PHE A 244 16.46 -1.59 25.68
CA PHE A 244 17.15 -0.63 24.82
C PHE A 244 18.65 -0.94 24.72
N SER A 245 19.31 -1.31 25.80
CA SER A 245 20.72 -1.70 25.79
C SER A 245 20.96 -2.93 24.91
N LEU A 246 20.08 -3.91 24.98
CA LEU A 246 20.14 -5.09 24.10
C LEU A 246 19.93 -4.72 22.62
N LEU A 247 18.96 -3.86 22.31
CA LEU A 247 18.73 -3.40 20.96
C LEU A 247 19.93 -2.64 20.39
N GLN A 248 20.56 -1.76 21.18
CA GLN A 248 21.78 -1.05 20.79
C GLN A 248 22.94 -2.01 20.55
N PHE A 249 23.15 -2.97 21.47
CA PHE A 249 24.22 -3.95 21.33
C PHE A 249 24.06 -4.78 20.06
N PHE A 250 22.86 -5.32 19.81
CA PHE A 250 22.60 -6.08 18.59
C PHE A 250 22.64 -5.21 17.34
N GLY A 251 22.17 -3.97 17.40
CA GLY A 251 22.28 -3.01 16.30
C GLY A 251 23.74 -2.74 15.89
N PHE A 252 24.62 -2.59 16.87
CA PHE A 252 26.06 -2.44 16.65
C PHE A 252 26.70 -3.71 16.07
N VAL A 253 26.38 -4.89 16.64
CA VAL A 253 26.93 -6.19 16.17
C VAL A 253 26.56 -6.50 14.73
N PHE A 254 25.33 -6.13 14.32
CA PHE A 254 24.85 -6.39 12.95
C PHE A 254 25.09 -5.23 11.97
N ASP A 255 25.84 -4.19 12.39
CA ASP A 255 26.19 -3.03 11.56
C ASP A 255 24.93 -2.39 10.90
N ILE A 256 23.87 -2.25 11.69
CA ILE A 256 22.56 -1.79 11.22
C ILE A 256 22.36 -0.27 11.47
N PHE A 257 23.23 0.35 12.29
CA PHE A 257 23.21 1.78 12.64
C PHE A 257 24.47 2.49 12.14
#